data_614e9a6d38cbc105a27ebec40623d086
#
_entry.id   614e9a6d38cbc105a27ebec40623d086
#
_cell.length_a   1.000
_cell.length_b   1.000
_cell.length_c   1.000
_cell.angle_alpha   90.00
_cell.angle_beta   90.00
_cell.angle_gamma   90.00
#
_symmetry.space_group_name_H-M   'P 1'
#
loop_
_entity.id
_entity.type
_entity.pdbx_description
1 polymer ?
#
loop_
_entity_poly.entity_id
_entity_poly.type
_entity_poly.pdbx_seq_one_letter_code
_entity_poly.pdbx_strand_id
1 'polypeptide(L)'
;MRISKKDITAFFVLFLGTIVCVRYFYKHMNDEQFVATVDPYSLVVPSPTAIFAINRPPVFEKMILPMENIRKAFSDHTPAIFLSLIRQNLELSSFLIAYYPQGDVLYAPMDSHTAERIFKQLDVSFTFPAQQREETSVPVRYYPDVDKHFLGCYYHEGIFVASYNRRLLVE
;
A
#
# COMPACT_ATOMS: atom_id res chain seq x y z
N MET A 1 37.98 8.30 -44.03
CA MET A 1 37.84 8.90 -42.70
C MET A 1 38.23 7.84 -41.66
N ARG A 2 39.41 7.95 -41.00
CA ARG A 2 39.83 6.95 -39.99
C ARG A 2 39.30 7.39 -38.64
N ILE A 3 38.31 6.68 -38.14
CA ILE A 3 37.76 6.89 -36.80
C ILE A 3 38.85 6.50 -35.78
N SER A 4 39.28 7.43 -34.94
CA SER A 4 40.26 7.16 -33.90
C SER A 4 39.70 6.26 -32.81
N LYS A 5 40.56 5.40 -32.21
CA LYS A 5 40.15 4.57 -31.07
C LYS A 5 39.61 5.43 -29.90
N LYS A 6 40.11 6.65 -29.76
CA LYS A 6 39.62 7.61 -28.77
C LYS A 6 38.19 8.07 -29.02
N ASP A 7 37.82 8.25 -30.30
CA ASP A 7 36.44 8.66 -30.68
C ASP A 7 35.43 7.54 -30.40
N ILE A 8 35.82 6.29 -30.59
CA ILE A 8 34.98 5.10 -30.30
C ILE A 8 34.78 4.99 -28.79
N THR A 9 35.83 5.19 -28.00
CA THR A 9 35.73 5.13 -26.51
C THR A 9 34.86 6.26 -25.98
N ALA A 10 35.03 7.49 -26.49
CA ALA A 10 34.19 8.64 -26.10
C ALA A 10 32.71 8.41 -26.43
N PHE A 11 32.43 7.85 -27.61
CA PHE A 11 31.06 7.50 -28.03
C PHE A 11 30.43 6.44 -27.10
N PHE A 12 31.21 5.42 -26.71
CA PHE A 12 30.72 4.36 -25.80
C PHE A 12 30.43 4.89 -24.40
N VAL A 13 31.25 5.79 -23.87
CA VAL A 13 31.04 6.43 -22.56
C VAL A 13 29.80 7.32 -22.58
N LEU A 14 29.63 8.11 -23.65
CA LEU A 14 28.44 8.95 -23.85
C LEU A 14 27.16 8.11 -23.95
N PHE A 15 27.20 7.02 -24.72
CA PHE A 15 26.06 6.10 -24.90
C PHE A 15 25.66 5.42 -23.57
N LEU A 16 26.64 4.93 -22.79
CA LEU A 16 26.42 4.35 -21.48
C LEU A 16 25.85 5.39 -20.50
N GLY A 17 26.38 6.60 -20.50
CA GLY A 17 25.88 7.71 -19.68
C GLY A 17 24.43 8.05 -20.01
N THR A 18 24.08 8.08 -21.29
CA THR A 18 22.70 8.33 -21.74
C THR A 18 21.73 7.23 -21.26
N ILE A 19 22.14 5.95 -21.37
CA ILE A 19 21.31 4.83 -20.88
C ILE A 19 21.07 4.92 -19.36
N VAL A 20 22.11 5.24 -18.59
CA VAL A 20 22.01 5.40 -17.14
C VAL A 20 21.09 6.58 -16.78
N CYS A 21 21.25 7.71 -17.46
CA CYS A 21 20.38 8.88 -17.26
C CYS A 21 18.91 8.59 -17.62
N VAL A 22 18.67 7.95 -18.76
CA VAL A 22 17.31 7.58 -19.20
C VAL A 22 16.67 6.63 -18.19
N ARG A 23 17.43 5.63 -17.73
CA ARG A 23 16.92 4.66 -16.73
C ARG A 23 16.66 5.29 -15.38
N TYR A 24 17.51 6.23 -14.94
CA TYR A 24 17.32 7.01 -13.71
C TYR A 24 16.11 7.93 -13.84
N PHE A 25 15.97 8.62 -14.96
CA PHE A 25 14.83 9.51 -15.23
C PHE A 25 13.51 8.75 -15.32
N TYR A 26 13.51 7.58 -16.00
CA TYR A 26 12.32 6.72 -16.12
C TYR A 26 11.88 6.17 -14.75
N LYS A 27 12.85 5.78 -13.92
CA LYS A 27 12.57 5.33 -12.56
C LYS A 27 11.99 6.48 -11.70
N HIS A 28 12.58 7.65 -11.78
CA HIS A 28 12.16 8.81 -10.98
C HIS A 28 10.81 9.37 -11.45
N MET A 29 10.56 9.43 -12.75
CA MET A 29 9.24 9.82 -13.29
C MET A 29 8.14 8.82 -12.91
N ASN A 30 8.45 7.53 -12.87
CA ASN A 30 7.47 6.52 -12.48
C ASN A 30 7.15 6.59 -10.99
N ASP A 31 8.12 6.95 -10.16
CA ASP A 31 7.95 7.15 -8.71
C ASP A 31 7.16 8.45 -8.39
N GLU A 32 7.29 9.51 -9.23
CA GLU A 32 6.57 10.79 -9.03
C GLU A 32 5.17 10.81 -9.66
N GLN A 33 4.88 9.99 -10.66
CA GLN A 33 3.59 9.98 -11.36
C GLN A 33 2.51 9.16 -10.63
N PHE A 34 2.84 8.47 -9.56
CA PHE A 34 1.84 7.75 -8.77
C PHE A 34 1.17 8.64 -7.71
N VAL A 35 0.59 9.74 -8.16
CA VAL A 35 -0.55 10.32 -7.45
C VAL A 35 -1.70 9.35 -7.73
N ALA A 36 -2.20 8.68 -6.69
CA ALA A 36 -3.36 7.82 -6.83
C ALA A 36 -4.45 8.58 -7.61
N THR A 37 -4.72 8.13 -8.82
CA THR A 37 -5.72 8.75 -9.71
C THR A 37 -7.12 8.53 -9.15
N VAL A 38 -7.25 7.63 -8.17
CA VAL A 38 -8.52 7.27 -7.54
C VAL A 38 -8.55 7.86 -6.13
N ASP A 39 -9.56 8.64 -5.85
CA ASP A 39 -9.84 9.13 -4.51
C ASP A 39 -10.26 7.95 -3.61
N PRO A 40 -9.52 7.62 -2.52
CA PRO A 40 -9.88 6.54 -1.62
C PRO A 40 -11.30 6.64 -1.07
N TYR A 41 -11.83 7.86 -0.92
CA TYR A 41 -13.20 8.07 -0.45
C TYR A 41 -14.26 7.57 -1.44
N SER A 42 -13.95 7.56 -2.74
CA SER A 42 -14.87 7.06 -3.77
C SER A 42 -15.02 5.53 -3.76
N LEU A 43 -14.08 4.82 -3.11
CA LEU A 43 -14.08 3.37 -2.96
C LEU A 43 -14.74 2.90 -1.66
N VAL A 44 -15.07 3.84 -0.77
CA VAL A 44 -15.72 3.48 0.49
C VAL A 44 -17.12 2.92 0.20
N VAL A 45 -17.34 1.67 0.59
CA VAL A 45 -18.67 1.02 0.49
C VAL A 45 -19.72 1.90 1.17
N PRO A 46 -20.93 2.06 0.59
CA PRO A 46 -21.95 2.92 1.15
C PRO A 46 -22.33 2.61 2.60
N SER A 47 -22.62 3.65 3.37
CA SER A 47 -23.09 3.59 4.77
C SER A 47 -22.07 3.10 5.81
N PRO A 48 -20.82 3.59 5.81
CA PRO A 48 -19.92 3.36 6.93
C PRO A 48 -20.46 4.01 8.21
N THR A 49 -20.22 3.39 9.36
CA THR A 49 -20.52 3.98 10.67
C THR A 49 -19.62 5.17 10.97
N ALA A 50 -18.35 5.06 10.55
CA ALA A 50 -17.36 6.13 10.69
C ALA A 50 -16.25 5.95 9.64
N ILE A 51 -15.59 7.06 9.31
CA ILE A 51 -14.39 7.08 8.47
C ILE A 51 -13.30 7.79 9.25
N PHE A 52 -12.13 7.17 9.35
CA PHE A 52 -10.96 7.74 9.97
C PHE A 52 -9.85 7.90 8.92
N ALA A 53 -9.47 9.14 8.61
CA ALA A 53 -8.43 9.44 7.65
C ALA A 53 -7.15 9.90 8.33
N ILE A 54 -6.03 9.26 8.00
CA ILE A 54 -4.69 9.59 8.45
C ILE A 54 -3.93 10.18 7.27
N ASN A 55 -3.98 11.50 7.11
CA ASN A 55 -3.35 12.20 5.98
C ASN A 55 -1.86 12.48 6.20
N ARG A 56 -1.34 12.26 7.39
CA ARG A 56 0.07 12.42 7.75
C ARG A 56 0.50 11.33 8.74
N PRO A 57 0.78 10.11 8.28
CA PRO A 57 1.11 8.99 9.15
C PRO A 57 2.24 9.27 10.16
N PRO A 58 3.34 9.97 9.81
CA PRO A 58 4.39 10.29 10.79
C PRO A 58 3.92 11.22 11.92
N VAL A 59 3.00 12.14 11.61
CA VAL A 59 2.43 13.05 12.62
C VAL A 59 1.45 12.28 13.51
N PHE A 60 0.63 11.42 12.91
CA PHE A 60 -0.29 10.56 13.64
C PHE A 60 0.46 9.68 14.64
N GLU A 61 1.54 9.01 14.22
CA GLU A 61 2.31 8.15 15.10
C GLU A 61 2.98 8.92 16.24
N LYS A 62 3.65 10.06 15.93
CA LYS A 62 4.44 10.80 16.93
C LYS A 62 3.60 11.64 17.89
N MET A 63 2.48 12.19 17.44
CA MET A 63 1.72 13.19 18.19
C MET A 63 0.36 12.68 18.68
N ILE A 64 -0.29 11.82 17.91
CA ILE A 64 -1.67 11.39 18.18
C ILE A 64 -1.71 10.07 18.94
N LEU A 65 -0.96 9.07 18.46
CA LEU A 65 -0.90 7.74 19.07
C LEU A 65 -0.37 7.71 20.52
N PRO A 66 0.54 8.60 20.97
CA PRO A 66 0.94 8.66 22.37
C PRO A 66 -0.16 9.16 23.33
N MET A 67 -1.21 9.82 22.81
CA MET A 67 -2.35 10.23 23.62
C MET A 67 -3.16 9.01 24.06
N GLU A 68 -3.15 8.69 25.34
CA GLU A 68 -3.70 7.43 25.89
C GLU A 68 -5.16 7.20 25.49
N ASN A 69 -6.00 8.23 25.57
CA ASN A 69 -7.41 8.12 25.21
C ASN A 69 -7.62 7.78 23.73
N ILE A 70 -6.84 8.40 22.83
CA ILE A 70 -6.93 8.17 21.40
C ILE A 70 -6.36 6.79 21.07
N ARG A 71 -5.19 6.45 21.65
CA ARG A 71 -4.58 5.13 21.47
C ARG A 71 -5.53 4.02 21.90
N LYS A 72 -6.18 4.15 23.04
CA LYS A 72 -7.13 3.16 23.54
C LYS A 72 -8.33 3.04 22.59
N ALA A 73 -9.00 4.16 22.28
CA ALA A 73 -10.14 4.14 21.36
C ALA A 73 -9.79 3.55 19.99
N PHE A 74 -8.60 3.90 19.46
CA PHE A 74 -8.15 3.40 18.16
C PHE A 74 -7.79 1.91 18.22
N SER A 75 -7.11 1.45 19.29
CA SER A 75 -6.74 0.04 19.46
C SER A 75 -7.94 -0.85 19.78
N ASP A 76 -8.96 -0.33 20.44
CA ASP A 76 -10.17 -1.10 20.78
C ASP A 76 -11.06 -1.37 19.56
N HIS A 77 -10.95 -0.53 18.51
CA HIS A 77 -11.83 -0.58 17.33
C HIS A 77 -11.10 -0.88 16.02
N THR A 78 -9.77 -0.90 16.00
CA THR A 78 -8.98 -1.12 14.78
C THR A 78 -8.19 -2.41 14.91
N PRO A 79 -8.26 -3.31 13.90
CA PRO A 79 -7.44 -4.52 13.89
C PRO A 79 -5.95 -4.22 14.08
N ALA A 80 -5.27 -5.01 14.92
CA ALA A 80 -3.86 -4.80 15.24
C ALA A 80 -2.95 -4.81 13.99
N ILE A 81 -3.32 -5.60 12.98
CA ILE A 81 -2.59 -5.66 11.71
C ILE A 81 -2.64 -4.33 10.96
N PHE A 82 -3.77 -3.58 11.00
CA PHE A 82 -3.87 -2.27 10.35
C PHE A 82 -2.94 -1.26 11.02
N LEU A 83 -2.88 -1.27 12.36
CA LEU A 83 -1.93 -0.45 13.11
C LEU A 83 -0.48 -0.79 12.77
N SER A 84 -0.18 -2.08 12.64
CA SER A 84 1.14 -2.56 12.24
C SER A 84 1.51 -2.06 10.84
N LEU A 85 0.61 -2.18 9.87
CA LEU A 85 0.82 -1.71 8.50
C LEU A 85 1.05 -0.20 8.44
N ILE A 86 0.27 0.60 9.18
CA ILE A 86 0.45 2.05 9.25
C ILE A 86 1.84 2.39 9.82
N ARG A 87 2.24 1.78 10.93
CA ARG A 87 3.53 2.03 11.58
C ARG A 87 4.74 1.63 10.74
N GLN A 88 4.61 0.56 9.97
CA GLN A 88 5.69 0.06 9.11
C GLN A 88 5.80 0.81 7.78
N ASN A 89 4.80 1.63 7.42
CA ASN A 89 4.72 2.31 6.13
C ASN A 89 4.38 3.80 6.31
N LEU A 90 5.08 4.48 7.22
CA LEU A 90 4.87 5.90 7.53
C LEU A 90 5.20 6.85 6.37
N GLU A 91 5.93 6.37 5.36
CA GLU A 91 6.25 7.10 4.13
C GLU A 91 5.06 7.25 3.17
N LEU A 92 3.99 6.47 3.37
CA LEU A 92 2.78 6.63 2.56
C LEU A 92 2.10 7.97 2.81
N SER A 93 1.43 8.48 1.80
CA SER A 93 0.76 9.77 1.85
C SER A 93 -0.40 9.81 2.82
N SER A 94 -1.16 8.73 2.87
CA SER A 94 -2.35 8.64 3.72
C SER A 94 -2.81 7.19 3.92
N PHE A 95 -3.65 7.01 4.96
CA PHE A 95 -4.46 5.82 5.18
C PHE A 95 -5.89 6.26 5.47
N LEU A 96 -6.85 5.47 5.02
CA LEU A 96 -8.25 5.66 5.33
C LEU A 96 -8.80 4.34 5.90
N ILE A 97 -9.45 4.41 7.05
CA ILE A 97 -10.13 3.27 7.66
C ILE A 97 -11.62 3.58 7.70
N ALA A 98 -12.40 2.74 7.05
CA ALA A 98 -13.85 2.78 7.10
C ALA A 98 -14.35 1.71 8.07
N TYR A 99 -15.16 2.11 9.04
CA TYR A 99 -15.75 1.24 10.06
C TYR A 99 -17.19 0.93 9.70
N TYR A 100 -17.54 -0.34 9.75
CA TYR A 100 -18.89 -0.84 9.51
C TYR A 100 -19.32 -1.75 10.67
N PRO A 101 -20.64 -1.98 10.88
CA PRO A 101 -21.10 -2.90 11.91
C PRO A 101 -20.57 -4.34 11.73
N GLN A 102 -20.24 -4.72 10.49
CA GLN A 102 -19.77 -6.05 10.13
C GLN A 102 -18.26 -6.18 10.02
N GLY A 103 -17.48 -5.11 10.21
CA GLY A 103 -16.01 -5.11 10.15
C GLY A 103 -15.45 -3.83 9.57
N ASP A 104 -14.13 -3.79 9.39
CA ASP A 104 -13.40 -2.60 9.01
C ASP A 104 -12.66 -2.83 7.69
N VAL A 105 -12.48 -1.74 6.92
CA VAL A 105 -11.71 -1.75 5.68
C VAL A 105 -10.63 -0.68 5.76
N LEU A 106 -9.40 -1.08 5.48
CA LEU A 106 -8.25 -0.20 5.30
C LEU A 106 -8.04 0.07 3.82
N TYR A 107 -7.93 1.33 3.44
CA TYR A 107 -7.54 1.79 2.12
C TYR A 107 -6.24 2.58 2.23
N ALA A 108 -5.28 2.29 1.37
CA ALA A 108 -4.00 2.99 1.34
C ALA A 108 -3.55 3.24 -0.10
N PRO A 109 -3.54 4.51 -0.56
CA PRO A 109 -2.98 4.86 -1.85
C PRO A 109 -1.48 4.60 -1.89
N MET A 110 -1.01 3.86 -2.90
CA MET A 110 0.40 3.53 -3.07
C MET A 110 0.72 3.07 -4.49
N ASP A 111 2.00 3.03 -4.83
CA ASP A 111 2.47 2.40 -6.06
C ASP A 111 2.53 0.87 -5.94
N SER A 112 2.69 0.19 -7.07
CA SER A 112 2.74 -1.28 -7.14
C SER A 112 3.95 -1.87 -6.39
N HIS A 113 5.09 -1.18 -6.38
CA HIS A 113 6.29 -1.64 -5.69
C HIS A 113 6.09 -1.62 -4.17
N THR A 114 5.46 -0.56 -3.66
CA THR A 114 5.09 -0.46 -2.24
C THR A 114 4.05 -1.51 -1.85
N ALA A 115 3.06 -1.77 -2.72
CA ALA A 115 2.08 -2.83 -2.50
C ALA A 115 2.74 -4.22 -2.41
N GLU A 116 3.69 -4.53 -3.30
CA GLU A 116 4.45 -5.78 -3.23
C GLU A 116 5.27 -5.89 -1.92
N ARG A 117 5.84 -4.78 -1.45
CA ARG A 117 6.54 -4.75 -0.16
C ARG A 117 5.59 -5.05 0.99
N ILE A 118 4.39 -4.47 0.99
CA ILE A 118 3.37 -4.74 2.00
C ILE A 118 2.93 -6.21 1.96
N PHE A 119 2.71 -6.79 0.78
CA PHE A 119 2.42 -8.21 0.67
C PHE A 119 3.53 -9.09 1.27
N LYS A 120 4.80 -8.77 1.03
CA LYS A 120 5.93 -9.47 1.67
C LYS A 120 5.95 -9.30 3.19
N GLN A 121 5.59 -8.12 3.71
CA GLN A 121 5.45 -7.90 5.16
C GLN A 121 4.33 -8.77 5.74
N LEU A 122 3.19 -8.87 5.04
CA LEU A 122 2.08 -9.74 5.45
C LEU A 122 2.47 -11.22 5.37
N ASP A 123 3.16 -11.66 4.32
CA ASP A 123 3.65 -13.03 4.17
C ASP A 123 4.56 -13.47 5.34
N VAL A 124 5.30 -12.53 5.95
CA VAL A 124 6.13 -12.78 7.15
C VAL A 124 5.32 -12.69 8.44
N SER A 125 4.28 -11.85 8.47
CA SER A 125 3.48 -11.61 9.68
C SER A 125 2.50 -12.73 9.99
N PHE A 126 2.05 -13.48 8.98
CA PHE A 126 1.12 -14.59 9.15
C PHE A 126 1.84 -15.93 9.15
N THR A 127 1.40 -16.84 10.03
CA THR A 127 1.99 -18.18 10.18
C THR A 127 1.76 -19.07 8.96
N PHE A 128 0.64 -18.88 8.29
CA PHE A 128 0.24 -19.66 7.13
C PHE A 128 0.34 -18.85 5.85
N PRO A 129 0.73 -19.46 4.72
CA PRO A 129 0.82 -18.78 3.45
C PRO A 129 -0.56 -18.28 2.99
N ALA A 130 -0.56 -17.15 2.30
CA ALA A 130 -1.76 -16.59 1.70
C ALA A 130 -2.35 -17.53 0.65
N GLN A 131 -3.67 -17.61 0.61
CA GLN A 131 -4.42 -18.23 -0.48
C GLN A 131 -4.87 -17.13 -1.44
N GLN A 132 -4.54 -17.27 -2.72
CA GLN A 132 -4.99 -16.32 -3.74
C GLN A 132 -6.29 -16.82 -4.36
N ARG A 133 -7.28 -15.94 -4.47
CA ARG A 133 -8.54 -16.15 -5.18
C ARG A 133 -8.86 -14.97 -6.06
N GLU A 134 -9.48 -15.21 -7.18
CA GLU A 134 -9.99 -14.16 -8.05
C GLU A 134 -11.41 -13.79 -7.59
N GLU A 135 -11.58 -12.53 -7.19
CA GLU A 135 -12.87 -11.97 -6.79
C GLU A 135 -13.19 -10.80 -7.73
N THR A 136 -14.28 -10.88 -8.44
CA THR A 136 -14.73 -9.80 -9.36
C THR A 136 -13.63 -9.30 -10.31
N SER A 137 -12.82 -10.22 -10.85
CA SER A 137 -11.64 -9.94 -11.73
C SER A 137 -10.43 -9.30 -11.04
N VAL A 138 -10.41 -9.25 -9.71
CA VAL A 138 -9.26 -8.76 -8.93
C VAL A 138 -8.67 -9.93 -8.13
N PRO A 139 -7.35 -10.15 -8.17
CA PRO A 139 -6.70 -11.17 -7.37
C PRO A 139 -6.63 -10.74 -5.90
N VAL A 140 -7.39 -11.39 -5.04
CA VAL A 140 -7.39 -11.17 -3.59
C VAL A 140 -6.55 -12.23 -2.91
N ARG A 141 -5.64 -11.80 -2.01
CA ARG A 141 -4.87 -12.69 -1.13
C ARG A 141 -5.57 -12.78 0.22
N TYR A 142 -5.82 -14.01 0.67
CA TYR A 142 -6.42 -14.30 1.96
C TYR A 142 -5.39 -14.91 2.90
N TYR A 143 -5.08 -14.22 3.98
CA TYR A 143 -4.16 -14.65 5.03
C TYR A 143 -4.95 -15.28 6.17
N PRO A 144 -4.76 -16.59 6.44
CA PRO A 144 -5.39 -17.24 7.60
C PRO A 144 -4.86 -16.66 8.91
N ASP A 145 -5.76 -16.20 9.76
CA ASP A 145 -5.46 -15.70 11.10
C ASP A 145 -6.00 -16.66 12.17
N VAL A 146 -5.70 -16.39 13.44
CA VAL A 146 -6.29 -17.11 14.58
C VAL A 146 -7.83 -16.98 14.56
N ASP A 147 -8.50 -17.93 15.17
CA ASP A 147 -9.97 -17.95 15.30
C ASP A 147 -10.76 -18.09 13.98
N LYS A 148 -10.16 -18.71 12.97
CA LYS A 148 -10.79 -18.95 11.65
C LYS A 148 -11.15 -17.68 10.88
N HIS A 149 -10.58 -16.56 11.24
CA HIS A 149 -10.66 -15.33 10.47
C HIS A 149 -9.63 -15.33 9.33
N PHE A 150 -9.93 -14.58 8.29
CA PHE A 150 -9.03 -14.39 7.14
C PHE A 150 -8.91 -12.89 6.87
N LEU A 151 -7.68 -12.39 6.84
CA LEU A 151 -7.42 -11.07 6.30
C LEU A 151 -7.39 -11.17 4.77
N GLY A 152 -8.37 -10.60 4.10
CA GLY A 152 -8.35 -10.42 2.65
C GLY A 152 -7.65 -9.12 2.28
N CYS A 153 -6.75 -9.18 1.28
CA CYS A 153 -6.05 -7.99 0.78
C CYS A 153 -5.93 -8.06 -0.73
N TYR A 154 -6.05 -6.89 -1.37
CA TYR A 154 -5.73 -6.75 -2.78
C TYR A 154 -5.09 -5.38 -3.07
N TYR A 155 -4.47 -5.27 -4.23
CA TYR A 155 -4.00 -4.01 -4.80
C TYR A 155 -4.57 -3.87 -6.21
N HIS A 156 -5.23 -2.75 -6.45
CA HIS A 156 -5.81 -2.45 -7.75
C HIS A 156 -5.79 -0.93 -7.98
N GLU A 157 -5.43 -0.51 -9.19
CA GLU A 157 -5.45 0.89 -9.64
C GLU A 157 -4.82 1.91 -8.65
N GLY A 158 -3.70 1.52 -8.00
CA GLY A 158 -2.99 2.44 -7.10
C GLY A 158 -3.49 2.45 -5.67
N ILE A 159 -4.41 1.56 -5.31
CA ILE A 159 -4.93 1.46 -3.95
C ILE A 159 -4.76 0.04 -3.42
N PHE A 160 -4.16 -0.06 -2.24
CA PHE A 160 -4.15 -1.27 -1.44
C PHE A 160 -5.38 -1.27 -0.53
N VAL A 161 -6.08 -2.39 -0.49
CA VAL A 161 -7.27 -2.58 0.34
C VAL A 161 -7.11 -3.82 1.20
N ALA A 162 -7.51 -3.73 2.47
CA ALA A 162 -7.48 -4.86 3.40
C ALA A 162 -8.72 -4.88 4.30
N SER A 163 -9.29 -6.08 4.53
CA SER A 163 -10.41 -6.28 5.45
C SER A 163 -10.47 -7.72 5.96
N TYR A 164 -10.97 -7.92 7.17
CA TYR A 164 -11.36 -9.25 7.67
C TYR A 164 -12.77 -9.66 7.20
N ASN A 165 -13.52 -8.76 6.58
CA ASN A 165 -14.83 -9.06 6.04
C ASN A 165 -14.79 -9.16 4.51
N ARG A 166 -14.92 -10.37 3.99
CA ARG A 166 -14.90 -10.65 2.55
C ARG A 166 -15.94 -9.84 1.76
N ARG A 167 -17.15 -9.62 2.31
CA ARG A 167 -18.20 -8.90 1.60
C ARG A 167 -17.79 -7.45 1.31
N LEU A 168 -17.16 -6.79 2.29
CA LEU A 168 -16.68 -5.42 2.15
C LEU A 168 -15.50 -5.27 1.18
N LEU A 169 -14.85 -6.38 0.79
CA LEU A 169 -13.77 -6.37 -0.21
C LEU A 169 -14.29 -6.52 -1.64
N VAL A 170 -15.52 -7.02 -1.82
CA VAL A 170 -16.07 -7.44 -3.13
C VAL A 170 -17.19 -6.51 -3.60
N GLU A 171 -17.78 -5.72 -2.71
CA GLU A 171 -18.76 -4.67 -3.01
C GLU A 171 -18.10 -3.42 -3.55
#